data_b5c5e6b2d7ff6085807756c34b444c66
#
_entry.id   b5c5e6b2d7ff6085807756c34b444c66
#
_cell.length_a   1.000
_cell.length_b   1.000
_cell.length_c   1.000
_cell.angle_alpha   90.00
_cell.angle_beta   90.00
_cell.angle_gamma   90.00
#
_symmetry.space_group_name_H-M   'P 1'
#
loop_
_entity.id
_entity.type
_entity.pdbx_description
1 polymer ?
#
loop_
_entity_poly.entity_id
_entity_poly.type
_entity_poly.pdbx_seq_one_letter_code
_entity_poly.pdbx_strand_id
1 'polypeptide(L)'
;MTIIITGKPRIVSVIVLVVFAFVGLLAKPIAGQSSREADGARLLRGAIDMHFHMDAPTPTTDTESDQHADIATVKLARSRGLRGVVIKNHNEPTATLAYHLRLEIPNFELFGGIVMNRSNGGENPAAVEYMATQIKGALGKVVWMPAGDSEIESNPPYRKKPFVAVSRNGELLPEVKAVISMIARNGLVLASGHIAPEEALTIFREGRTQGVQHMIATHAMDLAGKMNLDQILEAAKLGAIIEFDFRNILSEGGRRADAIRKIGPERCLISEFWTQKKPKEYAGLDGVGAFAEAMRARGFTDHELDVMFKENPARLLGLSGQPRESAH
;
A
#
# COMPACT_ATOMS: atom_id res chain seq x y z
N MET A 1 -90.94 -27.53 17.87
CA MET A 1 -91.18 -26.58 16.76
C MET A 1 -89.90 -25.80 16.59
N THR A 2 -89.07 -26.25 15.65
CA THR A 2 -87.74 -25.76 15.47
C THR A 2 -87.72 -24.76 14.29
N ILE A 3 -87.35 -23.51 14.55
CA ILE A 3 -87.21 -22.50 13.51
C ILE A 3 -85.69 -22.32 13.26
N ILE A 4 -85.27 -22.71 12.09
CA ILE A 4 -83.92 -22.52 11.60
C ILE A 4 -83.92 -21.16 10.86
N ILE A 5 -83.12 -20.20 11.33
CA ILE A 5 -82.86 -18.94 10.62
C ILE A 5 -81.45 -19.04 10.07
N THR A 6 -81.33 -19.20 8.76
CA THR A 6 -80.09 -19.10 8.01
C THR A 6 -79.87 -17.64 7.62
N GLY A 7 -78.88 -17.00 8.21
CA GLY A 7 -78.36 -15.68 7.78
C GLY A 7 -76.86 -15.70 7.58
N LYS A 8 -76.43 -15.54 6.34
CA LYS A 8 -74.97 -15.39 5.98
C LYS A 8 -74.47 -14.00 6.50
N PRO A 9 -73.36 -13.96 7.19
CA PRO A 9 -72.70 -12.67 7.50
C PRO A 9 -72.10 -12.07 6.25
N ARG A 10 -72.45 -10.84 5.91
CA ARG A 10 -71.76 -10.02 4.95
C ARG A 10 -70.47 -9.47 5.60
N ILE A 11 -69.32 -9.95 5.13
CA ILE A 11 -68.04 -9.36 5.53
C ILE A 11 -67.89 -8.07 4.72
N VAL A 12 -67.93 -6.93 5.39
CA VAL A 12 -67.56 -5.63 4.83
C VAL A 12 -66.07 -5.49 5.05
N SER A 13 -65.31 -5.71 3.98
CA SER A 13 -63.85 -5.44 3.99
C SER A 13 -63.62 -3.95 3.92
N VAL A 14 -63.23 -3.36 5.04
CA VAL A 14 -62.75 -1.99 5.09
C VAL A 14 -61.25 -2.06 4.68
N ILE A 15 -60.95 -1.64 3.47
CA ILE A 15 -59.58 -1.45 3.03
C ILE A 15 -59.07 -0.15 3.60
N VAL A 16 -58.28 -0.21 4.67
CA VAL A 16 -57.53 0.94 5.19
C VAL A 16 -56.30 1.10 4.34
N LEU A 17 -56.31 2.06 3.44
CA LEU A 17 -55.14 2.45 2.63
C LEU A 17 -54.17 3.25 3.52
N VAL A 18 -53.19 2.58 4.11
CA VAL A 18 -52.12 3.27 4.82
C VAL A 18 -51.13 3.76 3.75
N VAL A 19 -51.24 5.02 3.40
CA VAL A 19 -50.24 5.70 2.55
C VAL A 19 -49.01 5.97 3.43
N PHE A 20 -48.02 5.09 3.36
CA PHE A 20 -46.70 5.41 3.85
C PHE A 20 -46.09 6.46 2.93
N ALA A 21 -46.14 7.72 3.32
CA ALA A 21 -45.31 8.76 2.78
C ALA A 21 -43.87 8.46 3.21
N PHE A 22 -43.13 7.74 2.36
CA PHE A 22 -41.67 7.69 2.45
C PHE A 22 -41.15 9.10 2.15
N VAL A 23 -41.03 9.91 3.20
CA VAL A 23 -40.19 11.10 3.15
C VAL A 23 -38.74 10.56 3.10
N GLY A 24 -38.28 10.37 1.89
CA GLY A 24 -36.84 10.12 1.66
C GLY A 24 -36.08 11.34 2.16
N LEU A 25 -35.60 11.28 3.41
CA LEU A 25 -34.54 12.18 3.87
C LEU A 25 -33.32 11.87 3.02
N LEU A 26 -33.23 12.46 1.83
CA LEU A 26 -31.97 12.64 1.14
C LEU A 26 -31.15 13.54 2.06
N ALA A 27 -30.34 12.92 2.92
CA ALA A 27 -29.35 13.64 3.69
C ALA A 27 -28.47 14.39 2.67
N LYS A 28 -28.67 15.70 2.54
CA LYS A 28 -27.77 16.54 1.76
C LYS A 28 -26.40 16.39 2.39
N PRO A 29 -25.36 16.03 1.61
CA PRO A 29 -24.02 15.99 2.17
C PRO A 29 -23.71 17.36 2.79
N ILE A 30 -23.15 17.35 3.99
CA ILE A 30 -22.69 18.57 4.64
C ILE A 30 -21.67 19.19 3.69
N ALA A 31 -21.74 20.49 3.42
CA ALA A 31 -20.90 21.17 2.43
C ALA A 31 -19.38 20.86 2.58
N GLY A 32 -18.90 20.66 3.81
CA GLY A 32 -17.53 20.26 4.12
C GLY A 32 -17.19 18.83 3.68
N GLN A 33 -18.15 17.88 3.72
CA GLN A 33 -17.91 16.50 3.30
C GLN A 33 -17.75 16.40 1.78
N SER A 34 -18.56 17.13 1.01
CA SER A 34 -18.44 17.15 -0.45
C SER A 34 -17.12 17.77 -0.93
N SER A 35 -16.55 18.75 -0.22
CA SER A 35 -15.26 19.33 -0.54
C SER A 35 -14.10 18.35 -0.23
N ARG A 36 -14.16 17.64 0.88
CA ARG A 36 -13.17 16.60 1.24
C ARG A 36 -13.18 15.43 0.26
N GLU A 37 -14.34 14.96 -0.15
CA GLU A 37 -14.44 13.90 -1.17
C GLU A 37 -13.84 14.35 -2.50
N ALA A 38 -14.05 15.61 -2.91
CA ALA A 38 -13.43 16.17 -4.11
C ALA A 38 -11.91 16.27 -3.98
N ASP A 39 -11.40 16.70 -2.84
CA ASP A 39 -9.97 16.74 -2.53
C ASP A 39 -9.35 15.33 -2.51
N GLY A 40 -10.02 14.36 -1.91
CA GLY A 40 -9.61 12.97 -1.92
C GLY A 40 -9.52 12.40 -3.34
N ALA A 41 -10.53 12.65 -4.15
CA ALA A 41 -10.55 12.25 -5.55
C ALA A 41 -9.42 12.93 -6.37
N ARG A 42 -9.13 14.21 -6.11
CA ARG A 42 -8.01 14.92 -6.72
C ARG A 42 -6.67 14.28 -6.38
N LEU A 43 -6.44 13.97 -5.10
CA LEU A 43 -5.18 13.38 -4.65
C LEU A 43 -4.99 11.97 -5.20
N LEU A 44 -6.04 11.15 -5.20
CA LEU A 44 -5.98 9.77 -5.70
C LEU A 44 -5.84 9.69 -7.22
N ARG A 45 -6.32 10.69 -7.96
CA ARG A 45 -6.22 10.67 -9.43
C ARG A 45 -4.77 10.69 -9.90
N GLY A 46 -4.35 9.60 -10.51
CA GLY A 46 -2.98 9.40 -10.97
C GLY A 46 -2.01 8.90 -9.89
N ALA A 47 -2.46 8.70 -8.65
CA ALA A 47 -1.64 8.15 -7.58
C ALA A 47 -1.25 6.69 -7.84
N ILE A 48 -0.11 6.27 -7.31
CA ILE A 48 0.38 4.89 -7.37
C ILE A 48 0.70 4.43 -5.95
N ASP A 49 0.02 3.38 -5.49
CA ASP A 49 0.35 2.77 -4.21
C ASP A 49 1.49 1.76 -4.38
N MET A 50 2.65 2.07 -3.80
CA MET A 50 3.86 1.25 -3.93
C MET A 50 3.88 0.05 -2.99
N HIS A 51 2.88 -0.09 -2.11
CA HIS A 51 2.87 -1.08 -1.05
C HIS A 51 1.44 -1.61 -0.79
N PHE A 52 0.86 -2.20 -1.84
CA PHE A 52 -0.52 -2.65 -1.84
C PHE A 52 -0.59 -4.12 -1.44
N HIS A 53 -0.99 -4.40 -0.21
CA HIS A 53 -1.06 -5.75 0.32
C HIS A 53 -2.17 -6.59 -0.30
N MET A 54 -1.80 -7.78 -0.80
CA MET A 54 -2.71 -8.84 -1.26
C MET A 54 -2.27 -10.20 -0.71
N ASP A 55 -2.10 -10.27 0.60
CA ASP A 55 -1.78 -11.53 1.27
C ASP A 55 -3.03 -12.41 1.37
N ALA A 56 -2.91 -13.70 1.11
CA ALA A 56 -3.98 -14.63 1.37
C ALA A 56 -4.16 -14.86 2.88
N PRO A 57 -5.41 -15.05 3.37
CA PRO A 57 -5.63 -15.43 4.76
C PRO A 57 -4.89 -16.72 5.09
N THR A 58 -4.22 -16.77 6.23
CA THR A 58 -3.58 -17.97 6.74
C THR A 58 -4.27 -18.45 8.02
N PRO A 59 -4.15 -19.74 8.42
CA PRO A 59 -4.75 -20.23 9.65
C PRO A 59 -4.25 -19.53 10.93
N THR A 60 -3.15 -18.81 10.84
CA THR A 60 -2.52 -18.11 11.97
C THR A 60 -2.71 -16.59 11.89
N THR A 61 -3.19 -16.06 10.79
CA THR A 61 -3.56 -14.65 10.66
C THR A 61 -5.06 -14.54 10.90
N ASP A 62 -5.44 -13.65 11.78
CA ASP A 62 -6.84 -13.35 12.02
C ASP A 62 -7.50 -12.95 10.69
N THR A 63 -8.65 -13.55 10.38
CA THR A 63 -9.39 -13.32 9.13
C THR A 63 -9.87 -11.87 8.99
N GLU A 64 -9.73 -11.10 10.04
CA GLU A 64 -10.01 -9.66 10.08
C GLU A 64 -8.78 -8.78 9.86
N SER A 65 -7.59 -9.37 9.60
CA SER A 65 -6.40 -8.54 9.37
C SER A 65 -6.52 -7.75 8.07
N ASP A 66 -6.07 -6.52 8.12
CA ASP A 66 -6.25 -5.43 7.18
C ASP A 66 -5.52 -5.56 5.85
N GLN A 67 -4.78 -6.63 5.68
CA GLN A 67 -3.82 -6.83 4.62
C GLN A 67 -4.36 -7.70 3.47
N HIS A 68 -5.67 -7.95 3.45
CA HIS A 68 -6.27 -8.84 2.46
C HIS A 68 -7.10 -8.06 1.44
N ALA A 69 -6.43 -7.23 0.64
CA ALA A 69 -7.07 -6.71 -0.55
C ALA A 69 -7.39 -7.86 -1.52
N ASP A 70 -8.57 -7.84 -2.08
CA ASP A 70 -9.02 -8.74 -3.12
C ASP A 70 -9.08 -8.05 -4.50
N ILE A 71 -9.50 -8.79 -5.51
CA ILE A 71 -9.64 -8.25 -6.87
C ILE A 71 -10.66 -7.09 -6.90
N ALA A 72 -11.71 -7.14 -6.07
CA ALA A 72 -12.69 -6.05 -6.00
C ALA A 72 -12.05 -4.77 -5.47
N THR A 73 -11.14 -4.88 -4.51
CA THR A 73 -10.37 -3.74 -3.98
C THR A 73 -9.47 -3.12 -5.04
N VAL A 74 -8.81 -3.94 -5.89
CA VAL A 74 -8.01 -3.46 -7.03
C VAL A 74 -8.89 -2.74 -8.06
N LYS A 75 -10.06 -3.32 -8.40
CA LYS A 75 -11.03 -2.69 -9.30
C LYS A 75 -11.54 -1.36 -8.73
N LEU A 76 -11.80 -1.31 -7.43
CA LEU A 76 -12.21 -0.09 -6.74
C LEU A 76 -11.10 0.97 -6.77
N ALA A 77 -9.84 0.61 -6.53
CA ALA A 77 -8.70 1.52 -6.64
C ALA A 77 -8.66 2.18 -8.02
N ARG A 78 -8.75 1.39 -9.10
CA ARG A 78 -8.85 1.93 -10.47
C ARG A 78 -10.04 2.88 -10.64
N SER A 79 -11.24 2.49 -10.19
CA SER A 79 -12.45 3.32 -10.34
C SER A 79 -12.36 4.65 -9.59
N ARG A 80 -11.50 4.74 -8.59
CA ARG A 80 -11.19 5.96 -7.83
C ARG A 80 -10.09 6.81 -8.47
N GLY A 81 -9.58 6.39 -9.62
CA GLY A 81 -8.64 7.15 -10.43
C GLY A 81 -7.18 6.90 -10.11
N LEU A 82 -6.83 5.90 -9.30
CA LEU A 82 -5.44 5.51 -9.16
C LEU A 82 -4.86 5.14 -10.53
N ARG A 83 -3.59 5.47 -10.75
CA ARG A 83 -2.85 5.06 -11.94
C ARG A 83 -2.44 3.60 -11.85
N GLY A 84 -2.10 3.12 -10.67
CA GLY A 84 -1.67 1.75 -10.47
C GLY A 84 -1.32 1.40 -9.03
N VAL A 85 -0.88 0.16 -8.85
CA VAL A 85 -0.40 -0.37 -7.58
C VAL A 85 0.77 -1.32 -7.78
N VAL A 86 1.64 -1.42 -6.77
CA VAL A 86 2.62 -2.50 -6.64
C VAL A 86 2.09 -3.49 -5.61
N ILE A 87 1.74 -4.68 -6.07
CA ILE A 87 1.20 -5.73 -5.22
C ILE A 87 2.32 -6.31 -4.37
N LYS A 88 2.12 -6.32 -3.07
CA LYS A 88 2.98 -6.98 -2.09
C LYS A 88 2.27 -8.17 -1.48
N ASN A 89 3.00 -9.27 -1.31
CA ASN A 89 2.61 -10.44 -0.53
C ASN A 89 3.83 -10.91 0.27
N HIS A 90 3.65 -11.22 1.55
CA HIS A 90 4.76 -11.62 2.41
C HIS A 90 5.31 -13.01 2.06
N ASN A 91 4.50 -13.87 1.46
CA ASN A 91 4.79 -15.29 1.31
C ASN A 91 5.00 -15.74 -0.14
N GLU A 92 4.60 -14.92 -1.12
CA GLU A 92 4.62 -15.28 -2.55
C GLU A 92 5.14 -14.13 -3.41
N PRO A 93 5.85 -14.42 -4.53
CA PRO A 93 6.14 -13.42 -5.55
C PRO A 93 4.87 -13.03 -6.30
N THR A 94 4.65 -11.75 -6.53
CA THR A 94 3.36 -11.22 -7.03
C THR A 94 3.37 -10.78 -8.49
N ALA A 95 4.48 -10.91 -9.21
CA ALA A 95 4.56 -10.52 -10.62
C ALA A 95 3.61 -11.34 -11.52
N THR A 96 3.43 -12.63 -11.25
CA THR A 96 2.45 -13.49 -11.96
C THR A 96 1.02 -13.05 -11.67
N LEU A 97 0.71 -12.72 -10.41
CA LEU A 97 -0.59 -12.17 -10.04
C LEU A 97 -0.85 -10.85 -10.77
N ALA A 98 0.13 -9.95 -10.82
CA ALA A 98 0.02 -8.70 -11.57
C ALA A 98 -0.24 -8.93 -13.06
N TYR A 99 0.39 -9.95 -13.67
CA TYR A 99 0.12 -10.32 -15.05
C TYR A 99 -1.35 -10.73 -15.28
N HIS A 100 -1.87 -11.63 -14.46
CA HIS A 100 -3.27 -12.08 -14.59
C HIS A 100 -4.26 -10.95 -14.32
N LEU A 101 -4.01 -10.12 -13.31
CA LEU A 101 -4.88 -8.99 -13.01
C LEU A 101 -4.89 -7.93 -14.12
N ARG A 102 -3.80 -7.75 -14.88
CA ARG A 102 -3.79 -6.86 -16.06
C ARG A 102 -4.71 -7.33 -17.18
N LEU A 103 -4.94 -8.63 -17.29
CA LEU A 103 -5.91 -9.17 -18.24
C LEU A 103 -7.35 -8.84 -17.85
N GLU A 104 -7.63 -8.83 -16.54
CA GLU A 104 -8.95 -8.54 -15.97
C GLU A 104 -9.22 -7.04 -15.83
N ILE A 105 -8.16 -6.26 -15.61
CA ILE A 105 -8.24 -4.81 -15.30
C ILE A 105 -7.35 -4.05 -16.30
N PRO A 106 -7.77 -3.92 -17.58
CA PRO A 106 -6.98 -3.24 -18.58
C PRO A 106 -6.81 -1.75 -18.26
N ASN A 107 -5.73 -1.13 -18.76
CA ASN A 107 -5.40 0.29 -18.54
C ASN A 107 -5.23 0.66 -17.04
N PHE A 108 -4.73 -0.27 -16.24
CA PHE A 108 -4.31 -0.05 -14.87
C PHE A 108 -2.89 -0.59 -14.69
N GLU A 109 -1.99 0.23 -14.14
CA GLU A 109 -0.59 -0.16 -13.94
C GLU A 109 -0.48 -1.11 -12.74
N LEU A 110 -0.34 -2.40 -13.02
CA LEU A 110 -0.21 -3.44 -12.01
C LEU A 110 1.18 -4.01 -12.07
N PHE A 111 1.92 -3.87 -10.98
CA PHE A 111 3.24 -4.44 -10.80
C PHE A 111 3.24 -5.36 -9.58
N GLY A 112 4.23 -6.19 -9.50
CA GLY A 112 4.47 -7.05 -8.35
C GLY A 112 5.89 -6.93 -7.84
N GLY A 113 6.19 -7.72 -6.85
CA GLY A 113 7.50 -7.82 -6.25
C GLY A 113 7.69 -9.14 -5.52
N ILE A 114 8.73 -9.22 -4.74
CA ILE A 114 9.06 -10.36 -3.90
C ILE A 114 9.61 -9.87 -2.56
N VAL A 115 9.20 -10.51 -1.48
CA VAL A 115 9.76 -10.31 -0.13
C VAL A 115 10.73 -11.46 0.14
N MET A 116 11.94 -11.16 0.59
CA MET A 116 12.98 -12.16 0.88
C MET A 116 12.72 -12.93 2.18
N ASN A 117 11.45 -13.29 2.41
CA ASN A 117 11.04 -14.14 3.52
C ASN A 117 11.37 -15.62 3.24
N ARG A 118 11.34 -16.44 4.29
CA ARG A 118 11.65 -17.88 4.22
C ARG A 118 10.79 -18.65 3.23
N SER A 119 9.52 -18.28 3.09
CA SER A 119 8.58 -18.87 2.12
C SER A 119 9.07 -18.74 0.67
N ASN A 120 9.80 -17.64 0.37
CA ASN A 120 10.38 -17.37 -0.93
C ASN A 120 11.84 -17.87 -1.08
N GLY A 121 12.33 -18.63 -0.07
CA GLY A 121 13.68 -19.15 -0.05
C GLY A 121 14.71 -18.21 0.59
N GLY A 122 14.29 -17.19 1.30
CA GLY A 122 15.19 -16.19 1.90
C GLY A 122 15.89 -15.35 0.82
N GLU A 123 17.17 -15.04 1.04
CA GLU A 123 18.00 -14.28 0.10
C GLU A 123 18.34 -15.14 -1.13
N ASN A 124 17.38 -15.24 -2.04
CA ASN A 124 17.42 -16.11 -3.22
C ASN A 124 17.51 -15.31 -4.54
N PRO A 125 18.72 -15.14 -5.10
CA PRO A 125 18.90 -14.40 -6.36
C PRO A 125 18.16 -15.02 -7.55
N ALA A 126 18.00 -16.35 -7.59
CA ALA A 126 17.30 -17.02 -8.68
C ALA A 126 15.79 -16.70 -8.69
N ALA A 127 15.17 -16.56 -7.52
CA ALA A 127 13.78 -16.14 -7.42
C ALA A 127 13.59 -14.69 -7.92
N VAL A 128 14.54 -13.80 -7.61
CA VAL A 128 14.54 -12.41 -8.11
C VAL A 128 14.73 -12.40 -9.62
N GLU A 129 15.65 -13.17 -10.16
CA GLU A 129 15.88 -13.28 -11.60
C GLU A 129 14.63 -13.77 -12.33
N TYR A 130 14.02 -14.83 -11.85
CA TYR A 130 12.77 -15.36 -12.42
C TYR A 130 11.67 -14.29 -12.45
N MET A 131 11.45 -13.63 -11.33
CA MET A 131 10.45 -12.56 -11.22
C MET A 131 10.73 -11.41 -12.21
N ALA A 132 12.00 -11.03 -12.38
CA ALA A 132 12.38 -9.91 -13.22
C ALA A 132 12.32 -10.22 -14.72
N THR A 133 12.71 -11.44 -15.13
CA THR A 133 13.01 -11.77 -16.53
C THR A 133 12.03 -12.74 -17.17
N GLN A 134 11.40 -13.63 -16.41
CA GLN A 134 10.57 -14.70 -16.95
C GLN A 134 9.08 -14.37 -17.04
N ILE A 135 8.65 -13.29 -16.40
CA ILE A 135 7.25 -12.84 -16.44
C ILE A 135 7.09 -11.81 -17.57
N LYS A 136 6.22 -12.10 -18.54
CA LYS A 136 5.95 -11.20 -19.68
C LYS A 136 5.53 -9.81 -19.20
N GLY A 137 6.17 -8.78 -19.75
CA GLY A 137 5.87 -7.38 -19.46
C GLY A 137 6.74 -6.77 -18.36
N ALA A 138 7.75 -7.50 -17.84
CA ALA A 138 8.65 -7.04 -16.80
C ALA A 138 7.90 -6.43 -15.59
N LEU A 139 6.91 -7.18 -15.09
CA LEU A 139 5.97 -6.71 -14.06
C LEU A 139 6.51 -6.82 -12.64
N GLY A 140 7.55 -7.63 -12.42
CA GLY A 140 8.29 -7.65 -11.14
C GLY A 140 9.13 -6.40 -11.02
N LYS A 141 8.87 -5.57 -10.01
CA LYS A 141 9.54 -4.27 -9.86
C LYS A 141 10.25 -4.07 -8.54
N VAL A 142 9.73 -4.63 -7.46
CA VAL A 142 10.25 -4.35 -6.12
C VAL A 142 10.74 -5.63 -5.46
N VAL A 143 11.92 -5.55 -4.87
CA VAL A 143 12.48 -6.61 -4.01
C VAL A 143 12.60 -6.02 -2.60
N TRP A 144 11.78 -6.52 -1.69
CA TRP A 144 11.88 -6.17 -0.27
C TRP A 144 12.81 -7.14 0.43
N MET A 145 13.75 -6.64 1.19
CA MET A 145 14.48 -7.44 2.18
C MET A 145 13.50 -8.11 3.15
N PRO A 146 13.92 -9.06 3.99
CA PRO A 146 13.02 -9.77 4.88
C PRO A 146 12.08 -8.84 5.64
N ALA A 147 10.80 -9.21 5.68
CA ALA A 147 9.77 -8.51 6.43
C ALA A 147 9.36 -9.35 7.66
N GLY A 148 8.27 -10.07 7.63
CA GLY A 148 7.81 -10.88 8.74
C GLY A 148 8.80 -11.97 9.23
N ASP A 149 9.77 -12.33 8.40
CA ASP A 149 10.89 -13.22 8.77
C ASP A 149 12.22 -12.48 8.97
N SER A 150 12.22 -11.16 9.13
CA SER A 150 13.40 -10.42 9.55
C SER A 150 13.82 -10.79 10.98
N GLU A 151 15.06 -10.56 11.37
CA GLU A 151 15.53 -10.84 12.71
C GLU A 151 14.74 -10.08 13.78
N ILE A 152 14.43 -8.80 13.55
CA ILE A 152 13.67 -7.95 14.46
C ILE A 152 12.25 -8.49 14.69
N GLU A 153 11.54 -8.85 13.60
CA GLU A 153 10.17 -9.37 13.67
C GLU A 153 10.12 -10.79 14.26
N SER A 154 11.20 -11.55 14.08
CA SER A 154 11.28 -12.96 14.52
C SER A 154 11.76 -13.14 15.94
N ASN A 155 12.41 -12.14 16.53
CA ASN A 155 12.94 -12.14 17.90
C ASN A 155 12.29 -11.10 18.81
N PRO A 156 10.96 -10.94 18.84
CA PRO A 156 10.32 -10.13 19.86
C PRO A 156 10.50 -10.78 21.24
N PRO A 157 10.34 -10.05 22.35
CA PRO A 157 10.62 -10.54 23.70
C PRO A 157 9.95 -11.87 24.07
N TYR A 158 8.90 -12.27 23.32
CA TYR A 158 8.05 -13.40 23.68
C TYR A 158 7.92 -14.50 22.61
N ARG A 159 8.61 -14.39 21.46
CA ARG A 159 8.44 -15.36 20.37
C ARG A 159 9.70 -15.48 19.52
N LYS A 160 10.46 -16.55 19.75
CA LYS A 160 11.58 -16.90 18.87
C LYS A 160 11.07 -17.77 17.72
N LYS A 161 11.27 -17.35 16.51
CA LYS A 161 11.02 -18.14 15.29
C LYS A 161 12.24 -18.04 14.35
N PRO A 162 12.44 -18.99 13.45
CA PRO A 162 13.50 -18.88 12.45
C PRO A 162 13.35 -17.59 11.62
N PHE A 163 14.46 -16.95 11.31
CA PHE A 163 14.51 -15.73 10.53
C PHE A 163 15.50 -15.85 9.35
N VAL A 164 15.43 -14.91 8.45
CA VAL A 164 16.38 -14.72 7.35
C VAL A 164 17.39 -13.66 7.77
N ALA A 165 18.65 -14.07 7.93
CA ALA A 165 19.72 -13.14 8.25
C ALA A 165 20.12 -12.34 6.99
N VAL A 166 20.36 -11.05 7.17
CA VAL A 166 20.86 -10.14 6.13
C VAL A 166 22.36 -9.88 6.32
N SER A 167 22.80 -9.83 7.57
CA SER A 167 24.19 -9.54 7.92
C SER A 167 24.72 -10.48 9.00
N ARG A 168 26.02 -10.52 9.15
CA ARG A 168 26.73 -11.15 10.25
C ARG A 168 27.89 -10.28 10.66
N ASN A 169 28.00 -9.96 11.94
CA ASN A 169 29.05 -9.07 12.48
C ASN A 169 29.13 -7.72 11.74
N GLY A 170 28.00 -7.18 11.29
CA GLY A 170 27.92 -5.91 10.57
C GLY A 170 28.23 -5.99 9.07
N GLU A 171 28.58 -7.16 8.55
CA GLU A 171 28.83 -7.36 7.11
C GLU A 171 27.67 -8.09 6.45
N LEU A 172 27.29 -7.65 5.24
CA LEU A 172 26.25 -8.31 4.45
C LEU A 172 26.68 -9.70 4.03
N LEU A 173 25.75 -10.65 4.11
CA LEU A 173 25.97 -12.00 3.63
C LEU A 173 26.18 -12.03 2.11
N PRO A 174 26.97 -13.00 1.57
CA PRO A 174 27.21 -13.13 0.13
C PRO A 174 25.92 -13.24 -0.68
N GLU A 175 24.90 -13.93 -0.17
CA GLU A 175 23.61 -14.12 -0.80
C GLU A 175 22.86 -12.78 -0.94
N VAL A 176 22.91 -11.93 0.08
CA VAL A 176 22.33 -10.57 0.06
C VAL A 176 23.01 -9.72 -1.02
N LYS A 177 24.33 -9.75 -1.09
CA LYS A 177 25.08 -9.04 -2.14
C LYS A 177 24.72 -9.54 -3.54
N ALA A 178 24.51 -10.85 -3.70
CA ALA A 178 24.06 -11.44 -4.95
C ALA A 178 22.63 -11.00 -5.33
N VAL A 179 21.71 -10.90 -4.36
CA VAL A 179 20.37 -10.34 -4.57
C VAL A 179 20.46 -8.86 -5.00
N ILE A 180 21.27 -8.06 -4.32
CA ILE A 180 21.48 -6.64 -4.69
C ILE A 180 22.06 -6.52 -6.11
N SER A 181 22.99 -7.39 -6.48
CA SER A 181 23.54 -7.44 -7.84
C SER A 181 22.46 -7.76 -8.89
N MET A 182 21.53 -8.67 -8.57
CA MET A 182 20.41 -9.01 -9.45
C MET A 182 19.44 -7.83 -9.59
N ILE A 183 19.15 -7.11 -8.49
CA ILE A 183 18.36 -5.90 -8.49
C ILE A 183 18.96 -4.83 -9.40
N ALA A 184 20.27 -4.56 -9.25
CA ALA A 184 20.98 -3.58 -10.06
C ALA A 184 20.93 -3.90 -11.56
N ARG A 185 21.25 -5.16 -11.92
CA ARG A 185 21.29 -5.62 -13.32
C ARG A 185 19.93 -5.54 -14.03
N ASN A 186 18.84 -5.73 -13.30
CA ASN A 186 17.49 -5.75 -13.86
C ASN A 186 16.71 -4.42 -13.64
N GLY A 187 17.37 -3.38 -13.11
CA GLY A 187 16.73 -2.08 -12.88
C GLY A 187 15.53 -2.16 -11.92
N LEU A 188 15.61 -3.04 -10.93
CA LEU A 188 14.57 -3.22 -9.92
C LEU A 188 14.74 -2.22 -8.77
N VAL A 189 13.70 -2.11 -7.95
CA VAL A 189 13.72 -1.30 -6.73
C VAL A 189 14.16 -2.17 -5.55
N LEU A 190 15.20 -1.74 -4.84
CA LEU A 190 15.67 -2.33 -3.59
C LEU A 190 14.92 -1.68 -2.42
N ALA A 191 14.11 -2.44 -1.70
CA ALA A 191 13.39 -1.95 -0.52
C ALA A 191 13.91 -2.63 0.76
N SER A 192 14.08 -1.85 1.84
CA SER A 192 14.69 -2.36 3.08
C SER A 192 13.87 -3.42 3.81
N GLY A 193 12.58 -3.59 3.48
CA GLY A 193 11.73 -4.49 4.25
C GLY A 193 11.67 -4.06 5.72
N HIS A 194 11.70 -5.04 6.63
CA HIS A 194 11.62 -4.81 8.08
C HIS A 194 12.93 -5.19 8.80
N ILE A 195 14.07 -4.97 8.16
CA ILE A 195 15.39 -5.23 8.77
C ILE A 195 15.81 -4.10 9.71
N ALA A 196 16.87 -4.33 10.48
CA ALA A 196 17.40 -3.31 11.39
C ALA A 196 17.85 -2.04 10.65
N PRO A 197 17.72 -0.85 11.27
CA PRO A 197 18.15 0.41 10.67
C PRO A 197 19.60 0.38 10.18
N GLU A 198 20.50 -0.20 10.93
CA GLU A 198 21.93 -0.33 10.58
C GLU A 198 22.15 -1.24 9.37
N GLU A 199 21.37 -2.33 9.29
CA GLU A 199 21.37 -3.22 8.12
C GLU A 199 20.80 -2.51 6.90
N ALA A 200 19.70 -1.76 7.07
CA ALA A 200 19.12 -0.98 5.98
C ALA A 200 20.10 0.05 5.41
N LEU A 201 20.83 0.77 6.25
CA LEU A 201 21.89 1.67 5.78
C LEU A 201 23.01 0.93 5.07
N THR A 202 23.34 -0.27 5.54
CA THR A 202 24.40 -1.10 4.92
C THR A 202 23.97 -1.60 3.54
N ILE A 203 22.72 -2.07 3.37
CA ILE A 203 22.22 -2.47 2.04
C ILE A 203 22.12 -1.29 1.08
N PHE A 204 21.81 -0.08 1.55
CA PHE A 204 21.77 1.10 0.68
C PHE A 204 23.17 1.52 0.23
N ARG A 205 24.17 1.43 1.10
CA ARG A 205 25.58 1.65 0.69
C ARG A 205 26.04 0.62 -0.35
N GLU A 206 25.74 -0.66 -0.11
CA GLU A 206 26.04 -1.74 -1.06
C GLU A 206 25.27 -1.55 -2.37
N GLY A 207 23.98 -1.26 -2.31
CA GLY A 207 23.13 -0.97 -3.48
C GLY A 207 23.70 0.15 -4.33
N ARG A 208 24.11 1.25 -3.71
CA ARG A 208 24.77 2.36 -4.40
C ARG A 208 26.08 1.93 -5.06
N THR A 209 26.88 1.14 -4.36
CA THR A 209 28.17 0.61 -4.89
C THR A 209 27.94 -0.27 -6.10
N GLN A 210 26.90 -1.10 -6.09
CA GLN A 210 26.53 -1.99 -7.18
C GLN A 210 25.69 -1.31 -8.29
N GLY A 211 25.38 -0.03 -8.16
CA GLY A 211 24.66 0.74 -9.20
C GLY A 211 23.15 0.60 -9.18
N VAL A 212 22.54 0.20 -8.05
CA VAL A 212 21.09 0.22 -7.88
C VAL A 212 20.57 1.65 -8.02
N GLN A 213 19.67 1.87 -8.96
CA GLN A 213 19.14 3.21 -9.27
C GLN A 213 17.99 3.62 -8.37
N HIS A 214 17.24 2.67 -7.84
CA HIS A 214 16.02 2.90 -7.08
C HIS A 214 16.04 2.14 -5.76
N MET A 215 15.93 2.88 -4.65
CA MET A 215 15.96 2.31 -3.32
C MET A 215 14.82 2.91 -2.47
N ILE A 216 14.23 2.12 -1.58
CA ILE A 216 13.16 2.53 -0.66
C ILE A 216 13.54 2.12 0.77
N ALA A 217 13.49 3.07 1.70
CA ALA A 217 13.48 2.79 3.13
C ALA A 217 12.04 2.51 3.55
N THR A 218 11.68 1.23 3.66
CA THR A 218 10.33 0.76 3.93
C THR A 218 9.91 1.10 5.35
N HIS A 219 8.73 1.73 5.51
CA HIS A 219 8.14 2.09 6.81
C HIS A 219 9.15 2.75 7.78
N ALA A 220 9.95 3.67 7.29
CA ALA A 220 11.19 4.11 7.92
C ALA A 220 11.07 4.55 9.40
N MET A 221 9.88 5.03 9.83
CA MET A 221 9.62 5.43 11.22
C MET A 221 8.68 4.49 11.97
N ASP A 222 8.26 3.39 11.37
CA ASP A 222 7.32 2.46 11.98
C ASP A 222 8.03 1.28 12.68
N LEU A 223 7.25 0.44 13.38
CA LEU A 223 7.76 -0.55 14.35
C LEU A 223 8.87 -1.45 13.81
N ALA A 224 8.80 -1.83 12.57
CA ALA A 224 9.75 -2.76 11.97
C ALA A 224 11.05 -2.08 11.49
N GLY A 225 10.95 -0.87 10.93
CA GLY A 225 12.12 -0.17 10.37
C GLY A 225 12.68 0.96 11.21
N LYS A 226 12.18 1.19 12.38
CA LYS A 226 12.35 2.28 13.38
C LYS A 226 13.63 3.12 13.27
N MET A 227 13.89 3.67 12.11
CA MET A 227 14.99 4.62 11.93
C MET A 227 14.72 5.90 12.72
N ASN A 228 15.72 6.40 13.38
CA ASN A 228 15.70 7.76 13.90
C ASN A 228 15.92 8.78 12.75
N LEU A 229 15.73 10.06 13.02
CA LEU A 229 15.81 11.09 11.98
C LEU A 229 17.19 11.14 11.30
N ASP A 230 18.28 10.94 12.03
CA ASP A 230 19.63 10.99 11.47
C ASP A 230 19.86 9.82 10.51
N GLN A 231 19.40 8.63 10.88
CA GLN A 231 19.45 7.43 10.01
C GLN A 231 18.60 7.62 8.74
N ILE A 232 17.42 8.24 8.86
CA ILE A 232 16.55 8.54 7.70
C ILE A 232 17.24 9.55 6.77
N LEU A 233 17.83 10.60 7.32
CA LEU A 233 18.57 11.59 6.54
C LEU A 233 19.79 10.96 5.86
N GLU A 234 20.46 10.02 6.50
CA GLU A 234 21.53 9.25 5.90
C GLU A 234 21.03 8.35 4.76
N ALA A 235 19.94 7.61 4.97
CA ALA A 235 19.31 6.81 3.92
C ALA A 235 18.94 7.66 2.69
N ALA A 236 18.35 8.83 2.92
CA ALA A 236 18.02 9.79 1.86
C ALA A 236 19.26 10.31 1.12
N LYS A 237 20.37 10.57 1.82
CA LYS A 237 21.67 10.94 1.21
C LYS A 237 22.28 9.80 0.38
N LEU A 238 22.03 8.55 0.76
CA LEU A 238 22.44 7.38 0.01
C LEU A 238 21.59 7.16 -1.26
N GLY A 239 20.47 7.91 -1.41
CA GLY A 239 19.58 7.86 -2.57
C GLY A 239 18.31 7.06 -2.34
N ALA A 240 18.04 6.60 -1.13
CA ALA A 240 16.78 5.95 -0.82
C ALA A 240 15.64 6.98 -0.74
N ILE A 241 14.49 6.62 -1.31
CA ILE A 241 13.22 7.30 -1.07
C ILE A 241 12.66 6.77 0.24
N ILE A 242 12.21 7.67 1.10
CA ILE A 242 11.70 7.33 2.43
C ILE A 242 10.21 7.05 2.33
N GLU A 243 9.82 5.85 2.66
CA GLU A 243 8.43 5.42 2.64
C GLU A 243 7.74 5.69 3.97
N PHE A 244 6.58 6.32 3.91
CA PHE A 244 5.69 6.55 5.03
C PHE A 244 4.36 5.85 4.82
N ASP A 245 3.91 5.09 5.80
CA ASP A 245 2.58 4.52 5.84
C ASP A 245 1.54 5.64 6.05
N PHE A 246 0.63 5.77 5.10
CA PHE A 246 -0.45 6.76 5.11
C PHE A 246 -1.19 6.82 6.44
N ARG A 247 -1.47 5.65 7.05
CA ARG A 247 -2.23 5.54 8.29
C ARG A 247 -1.55 6.21 9.49
N ASN A 248 -0.22 6.29 9.44
CA ASN A 248 0.59 6.70 10.59
C ASN A 248 1.11 8.14 10.52
N ILE A 249 1.02 8.80 9.35
CA ILE A 249 1.66 10.11 9.13
C ILE A 249 1.18 11.15 10.11
N LEU A 250 -0.12 11.23 10.38
CA LEU A 250 -0.72 12.23 11.27
C LEU A 250 -0.83 11.74 12.72
N SER A 251 -0.53 10.48 12.98
CA SER A 251 -0.48 9.96 14.35
C SER A 251 0.66 10.58 15.15
N GLU A 252 0.64 10.41 16.46
CA GLU A 252 1.68 10.90 17.37
C GLU A 252 1.97 12.41 17.19
N GLY A 253 0.91 13.22 17.04
CA GLY A 253 1.03 14.68 16.85
C GLY A 253 1.59 15.09 15.48
N GLY A 254 1.71 14.16 14.52
CA GLY A 254 2.22 14.43 13.18
C GLY A 254 3.74 14.41 13.06
N ARG A 255 4.43 13.73 13.97
CA ARG A 255 5.90 13.60 13.96
C ARG A 255 6.47 13.14 12.61
N ARG A 256 5.75 12.27 11.89
CA ARG A 256 6.15 11.80 10.56
C ARG A 256 6.00 12.88 9.50
N ALA A 257 4.93 13.68 9.57
CA ALA A 257 4.78 14.85 8.70
C ALA A 257 5.91 15.88 8.93
N ASP A 258 6.32 16.09 10.18
CA ASP A 258 7.45 16.96 10.50
C ASP A 258 8.78 16.39 9.98
N ALA A 259 8.95 15.06 10.00
CA ALA A 259 10.10 14.40 9.40
C ALA A 259 10.13 14.59 7.87
N ILE A 260 8.99 14.41 7.18
CA ILE A 260 8.86 14.66 5.74
C ILE A 260 9.33 16.08 5.39
N ARG A 261 8.96 17.09 6.19
CA ARG A 261 9.44 18.47 6.00
C ARG A 261 10.95 18.60 6.08
N LYS A 262 11.58 17.88 6.98
CA LYS A 262 13.06 17.92 7.16
C LYS A 262 13.81 17.15 6.06
N ILE A 263 13.20 16.10 5.53
CA ILE A 263 13.79 15.25 4.48
C ILE A 263 13.63 15.91 3.11
N GLY A 264 12.48 16.55 2.86
CA GLY A 264 12.00 17.05 1.59
C GLY A 264 11.02 16.09 0.92
N PRO A 265 9.82 16.56 0.51
CA PRO A 265 8.81 15.72 -0.16
C PRO A 265 9.33 14.98 -1.39
N GLU A 266 10.29 15.55 -2.10
CA GLU A 266 10.92 14.96 -3.29
C GLU A 266 11.73 13.67 -3.00
N ARG A 267 12.00 13.40 -1.73
CA ARG A 267 12.68 12.21 -1.22
C ARG A 267 11.78 11.31 -0.39
N CYS A 268 10.49 11.55 -0.42
CA CYS A 268 9.50 10.79 0.34
C CYS A 268 8.45 10.18 -0.59
N LEU A 269 7.88 9.06 -0.19
CA LEU A 269 6.64 8.55 -0.78
C LEU A 269 5.67 8.17 0.33
N ILE A 270 4.39 8.17 -0.01
CA ILE A 270 3.31 7.74 0.87
C ILE A 270 2.68 6.49 0.24
N SER A 271 2.55 5.44 1.01
CA SER A 271 2.03 4.15 0.59
C SER A 271 0.95 3.63 1.54
N GLU A 272 0.38 2.49 1.24
CA GLU A 272 -0.70 1.86 2.00
C GLU A 272 -1.93 2.74 2.21
N PHE A 273 -2.18 3.66 1.28
CA PHE A 273 -3.34 4.55 1.35
C PHE A 273 -4.61 3.93 0.80
N TRP A 274 -4.51 2.74 0.19
CA TRP A 274 -5.64 2.02 -0.36
C TRP A 274 -5.72 0.58 0.16
N THR A 275 -5.88 0.42 1.47
CA THR A 275 -6.08 -0.87 2.13
C THR A 275 -7.53 -1.07 2.57
N GLN A 276 -7.99 -2.30 2.79
CA GLN A 276 -9.38 -2.58 3.22
C GLN A 276 -9.69 -2.08 4.63
N LYS A 277 -8.76 -2.23 5.57
CA LYS A 277 -8.91 -1.71 6.92
C LYS A 277 -8.21 -0.38 7.07
N LYS A 278 -8.97 0.64 6.93
CA LYS A 278 -8.51 2.00 7.12
C LYS A 278 -8.78 2.43 8.55
N PRO A 279 -7.94 3.26 9.13
CA PRO A 279 -8.37 4.04 10.28
C PRO A 279 -9.72 4.70 9.94
N LYS A 280 -10.68 4.62 10.83
CA LYS A 280 -12.05 5.12 10.57
C LYS A 280 -12.06 6.57 10.06
N GLU A 281 -11.12 7.37 10.54
CA GLU A 281 -10.95 8.78 10.19
C GLU A 281 -10.42 9.04 8.78
N TYR A 282 -9.73 8.06 8.16
CA TYR A 282 -9.14 8.20 6.81
C TYR A 282 -9.69 7.17 5.82
N ALA A 283 -10.89 6.67 6.04
CA ALA A 283 -11.51 5.71 5.14
C ALA A 283 -12.16 6.39 3.92
N GLY A 284 -11.91 5.87 2.71
CA GLY A 284 -12.56 6.34 1.49
C GLY A 284 -12.07 7.72 1.00
N LEU A 285 -12.83 8.34 0.12
CA LEU A 285 -12.47 9.63 -0.47
C LEU A 285 -12.48 10.76 0.55
N ASP A 286 -13.46 10.78 1.44
CA ASP A 286 -13.55 11.76 2.52
C ASP A 286 -12.33 11.70 3.44
N GLY A 287 -11.89 10.48 3.80
CA GLY A 287 -10.70 10.28 4.63
C GLY A 287 -9.40 10.74 3.96
N VAL A 288 -9.23 10.44 2.67
CA VAL A 288 -8.07 10.93 1.90
C VAL A 288 -8.12 12.46 1.77
N GLY A 289 -9.32 13.04 1.61
CA GLY A 289 -9.50 14.48 1.60
C GLY A 289 -9.18 15.12 2.95
N ALA A 290 -9.63 14.53 4.05
CA ALA A 290 -9.30 14.99 5.40
C ALA A 290 -7.78 14.93 5.67
N PHE A 291 -7.11 13.88 5.18
CA PHE A 291 -5.65 13.79 5.20
C PHE A 291 -5.00 14.95 4.43
N ALA A 292 -5.45 15.22 3.20
CA ALA A 292 -4.91 16.31 2.40
C ALA A 292 -5.10 17.69 3.08
N GLU A 293 -6.27 17.92 3.66
CA GLU A 293 -6.57 19.13 4.47
C GLU A 293 -5.61 19.26 5.67
N ALA A 294 -5.40 18.17 6.42
CA ALA A 294 -4.52 18.17 7.57
C ALA A 294 -3.03 18.39 7.19
N MET A 295 -2.59 17.85 6.05
CA MET A 295 -1.25 18.10 5.52
C MET A 295 -1.09 19.54 5.05
N ARG A 296 -2.09 20.13 4.38
CA ARG A 296 -2.09 21.57 4.03
C ARG A 296 -2.04 22.47 5.26
N ALA A 297 -2.77 22.13 6.32
CA ALA A 297 -2.70 22.86 7.60
C ALA A 297 -1.30 22.82 8.22
N ARG A 298 -0.47 21.84 7.86
CA ARG A 298 0.95 21.73 8.21
C ARG A 298 1.89 22.38 7.18
N GLY A 299 1.33 23.12 6.23
CA GLY A 299 2.07 23.89 5.22
C GLY A 299 2.48 23.07 3.99
N PHE A 300 1.98 21.83 3.78
CA PHE A 300 2.22 21.10 2.54
C PHE A 300 1.36 21.67 1.41
N THR A 301 1.97 21.84 0.25
CA THR A 301 1.27 22.23 -0.98
C THR A 301 0.67 21.01 -1.67
N ASP A 302 -0.31 21.25 -2.56
CA ASP A 302 -0.87 20.19 -3.40
C ASP A 302 0.18 19.53 -4.30
N HIS A 303 1.14 20.32 -4.80
CA HIS A 303 2.25 19.79 -5.58
C HIS A 303 3.15 18.85 -4.76
N GLU A 304 3.49 19.20 -3.52
CA GLU A 304 4.28 18.32 -2.66
C GLU A 304 3.55 17.01 -2.33
N LEU A 305 2.22 17.06 -2.17
CA LEU A 305 1.42 15.84 -2.05
C LEU A 305 1.45 15.02 -3.34
N ASP A 306 1.30 15.66 -4.49
CA ASP A 306 1.37 14.99 -5.79
C ASP A 306 2.75 14.36 -6.05
N VAL A 307 3.83 15.01 -5.64
CA VAL A 307 5.19 14.43 -5.67
C VAL A 307 5.24 13.12 -4.90
N MET A 308 4.71 13.07 -3.68
CA MET A 308 4.78 11.88 -2.82
C MET A 308 3.82 10.74 -3.23
N PHE A 309 2.66 11.07 -3.79
CA PHE A 309 1.65 10.08 -4.19
C PHE A 309 1.78 9.61 -5.65
N LYS A 310 2.39 10.43 -6.52
CA LYS A 310 2.35 10.24 -7.97
C LYS A 310 3.73 10.23 -8.63
N GLU A 311 4.52 11.29 -8.45
CA GLU A 311 5.75 11.48 -9.22
C GLU A 311 6.88 10.57 -8.74
N ASN A 312 7.14 10.52 -7.43
CA ASN A 312 8.15 9.62 -6.85
C ASN A 312 7.83 8.15 -7.11
N PRO A 313 6.61 7.65 -6.87
CA PRO A 313 6.22 6.30 -7.28
C PRO A 313 6.41 6.02 -8.77
N ALA A 314 5.98 6.94 -9.65
CA ALA A 314 6.14 6.77 -11.09
C ALA A 314 7.62 6.69 -11.50
N ARG A 315 8.47 7.54 -10.92
CA ARG A 315 9.92 7.53 -11.17
C ARG A 315 10.58 6.23 -10.73
N LEU A 316 10.23 5.70 -9.55
CA LEU A 316 10.74 4.42 -9.05
C LEU A 316 10.36 3.25 -9.96
N LEU A 317 9.22 3.30 -10.61
CA LEU A 317 8.74 2.27 -11.54
C LEU A 317 9.21 2.47 -12.98
N GLY A 318 9.95 3.55 -13.27
CA GLY A 318 10.39 3.90 -14.63
C GLY A 318 9.23 4.29 -15.55
N LEU A 319 8.13 4.82 -14.99
CA LEU A 319 6.98 5.28 -15.75
C LEU A 319 7.19 6.73 -16.19
N SER A 320 7.11 7.00 -17.50
CA SER A 320 7.09 8.38 -18.03
C SER A 320 5.85 9.12 -17.51
N GLY A 321 5.99 10.45 -17.29
CA GLY A 321 4.91 11.30 -16.77
C GLY A 321 3.63 11.22 -17.60
N GLN A 322 2.49 11.51 -17.00
CA GLN A 322 1.10 11.39 -17.45
C GLN A 322 0.58 9.95 -17.68
N PRO A 323 -0.58 9.62 -17.11
CA PRO A 323 -1.29 8.40 -17.45
C PRO A 323 -1.53 8.35 -18.96
N ARG A 324 -1.41 7.17 -19.58
CA ARG A 324 -1.91 6.98 -20.95
C ARG A 324 -3.41 7.29 -20.91
N GLU A 325 -3.82 8.39 -21.57
CA GLU A 325 -5.23 8.64 -21.80
C GLU A 325 -5.80 7.40 -22.50
N SER A 326 -6.86 6.87 -21.94
CA SER A 326 -7.61 5.79 -22.56
C SER A 326 -8.11 6.29 -23.90
N ALA A 327 -7.53 5.79 -25.00
CA ALA A 327 -8.21 5.85 -26.29
C ALA A 327 -9.56 5.13 -26.11
N HIS A 328 -10.63 5.88 -26.24
CA HIS A 328 -12.02 5.41 -26.20
C HIS A 328 -12.31 4.45 -27.34
#